data_f073b4b3c2411df1da452134b6e415ce
#
_entry.id   f073b4b3c2411df1da452134b6e415ce
#
_cell.length_a   1.000
_cell.length_b   1.000
_cell.length_c   1.000
_cell.angle_alpha   90.00
_cell.angle_beta   90.00
_cell.angle_gamma   90.00
#
_symmetry.space_group_name_H-M   'P 1'
#
loop_
_entity.id
_entity.type
_entity.pdbx_description
1 polymer ?
#
loop_
_entity_poly.entity_id
_entity_poly.type
_entity_poly.pdbx_seq_one_letter_code
_entity_poly.pdbx_strand_id
1 'polypeptide(L)'
;MPAPEKASVSITVQLRDGIARITLDRPPLNVLDVDTLRQLNDALRECDASSVRVVVLRSALPRAFSAGVEVRDHTAGRLDAMLSEVRENARLLLTLKPVTIAAIHGSTLGGAAEMALLCDLIVAGDDTVFGLPEINLGAFPPVAAACLVEICGSPRAMRLLLGESITAATAEAFGLVTQVAPTAELSETVDRVAAGLAAHSGVALYALTRATRAQRAPALLQRLDAAIATYRATVGPSRDAEEGIEAFLEKRAPAWSHH
;
A
#
# COMPACT_ATOMS: atom_id res chain seq x y z
N MET A 1 -5.50 -36.53 -5.89
CA MET A 1 -5.18 -35.08 -5.97
C MET A 1 -6.11 -34.37 -5.03
N PRO A 2 -5.63 -33.59 -4.05
CA PRO A 2 -6.52 -32.78 -3.25
C PRO A 2 -7.19 -31.74 -4.16
N ALA A 3 -8.49 -31.48 -3.92
CA ALA A 3 -9.23 -30.46 -4.64
C ALA A 3 -8.53 -29.10 -4.46
N PRO A 4 -8.56 -28.20 -5.48
CA PRO A 4 -8.00 -26.88 -5.32
C PRO A 4 -8.72 -26.19 -4.14
N GLU A 5 -7.94 -25.80 -3.15
CA GLU A 5 -8.41 -25.01 -2.02
C GLU A 5 -9.07 -23.75 -2.61
N LYS A 6 -10.35 -23.55 -2.31
CA LYS A 6 -11.06 -22.35 -2.78
C LYS A 6 -10.29 -21.15 -2.26
N ALA A 7 -9.81 -20.31 -3.15
CA ALA A 7 -9.17 -19.05 -2.78
C ALA A 7 -10.09 -18.33 -1.78
N SER A 8 -9.58 -18.08 -0.57
CA SER A 8 -10.33 -17.35 0.44
C SER A 8 -10.55 -15.93 -0.06
N VAL A 9 -11.78 -15.43 0.01
CA VAL A 9 -12.09 -14.04 -0.34
C VAL A 9 -11.49 -13.16 0.75
N SER A 10 -10.43 -12.44 0.41
CA SER A 10 -9.70 -11.53 1.33
C SER A 10 -10.04 -10.07 1.08
N ILE A 11 -10.74 -9.77 -0.02
CA ILE A 11 -11.12 -8.42 -0.43
C ILE A 11 -12.62 -8.37 -0.70
N THR A 12 -13.30 -7.40 -0.11
CA THR A 12 -14.72 -7.15 -0.39
C THR A 12 -14.93 -5.73 -0.87
N VAL A 13 -15.90 -5.53 -1.77
CA VAL A 13 -16.26 -4.21 -2.30
C VAL A 13 -17.72 -3.91 -1.96
N GLN A 14 -17.97 -2.76 -1.37
CA GLN A 14 -19.31 -2.25 -1.12
C GLN A 14 -19.47 -0.90 -1.82
N LEU A 15 -20.41 -0.81 -2.75
CA LEU A 15 -20.75 0.44 -3.45
C LEU A 15 -22.04 1.01 -2.86
N ARG A 16 -21.97 2.23 -2.34
CA ARG A 16 -23.13 2.97 -1.87
C ARG A 16 -22.90 4.48 -2.08
N ASP A 17 -23.89 5.17 -2.61
CA ASP A 17 -23.93 6.64 -2.77
C ASP A 17 -22.72 7.21 -3.58
N GLY A 18 -22.19 6.39 -4.51
CA GLY A 18 -20.99 6.74 -5.31
C GLY A 18 -19.67 6.60 -4.57
N ILE A 19 -19.68 5.95 -3.40
CA ILE A 19 -18.50 5.61 -2.62
C ILE A 19 -18.31 4.09 -2.67
N ALA A 20 -17.18 3.64 -3.20
CA ALA A 20 -16.76 2.25 -3.16
C ALA A 20 -15.83 2.03 -1.96
N ARG A 21 -16.21 1.13 -1.07
CA ARG A 21 -15.38 0.72 0.08
C ARG A 21 -14.76 -0.63 -0.21
N ILE A 22 -13.45 -0.66 -0.43
CA ILE A 22 -12.64 -1.87 -0.58
C ILE A 22 -12.11 -2.22 0.81
N THR A 23 -12.52 -3.36 1.32
CA THR A 23 -12.16 -3.80 2.67
C THR A 23 -11.22 -4.99 2.60
N LEU A 24 -10.05 -4.87 3.23
CA LEU A 24 -9.11 -5.96 3.49
C LEU A 24 -9.61 -6.77 4.68
N ASP A 25 -9.77 -8.10 4.51
CA ASP A 25 -10.22 -9.01 5.56
C ASP A 25 -9.50 -10.36 5.44
N ARG A 26 -8.22 -10.37 5.80
CA ARG A 26 -7.34 -11.55 5.81
C ARG A 26 -6.60 -11.69 7.14
N PRO A 27 -7.23 -12.35 8.14
CA PRO A 27 -6.60 -12.54 9.44
C PRO A 27 -5.24 -13.26 9.35
N PRO A 28 -4.31 -12.98 10.30
CA PRO A 28 -4.48 -12.08 11.44
C PRO A 28 -4.13 -10.62 11.17
N LEU A 29 -3.41 -10.27 10.11
CA LEU A 29 -2.79 -8.95 9.90
C LEU A 29 -2.91 -8.42 8.46
N ASN A 30 -3.84 -8.94 7.65
CA ASN A 30 -4.00 -8.56 6.24
C ASN A 30 -2.69 -8.63 5.43
N VAL A 31 -1.92 -9.70 5.60
CA VAL A 31 -0.72 -9.93 4.78
C VAL A 31 -1.13 -10.08 3.31
N LEU A 32 -0.49 -9.32 2.43
CA LEU A 32 -0.81 -9.22 1.02
C LEU A 32 0.06 -10.22 0.22
N ASP A 33 -0.41 -11.46 0.05
CA ASP A 33 0.21 -12.37 -0.91
C ASP A 33 -0.20 -12.05 -2.36
N VAL A 34 0.41 -12.71 -3.32
CA VAL A 34 0.16 -12.50 -4.76
C VAL A 34 -1.33 -12.60 -5.09
N ASP A 35 -2.06 -13.55 -4.48
CA ASP A 35 -3.49 -13.74 -4.77
C ASP A 35 -4.36 -12.65 -4.14
N THR A 36 -4.01 -12.18 -2.94
CA THR A 36 -4.66 -11.02 -2.30
C THR A 36 -4.39 -9.73 -3.09
N LEU A 37 -3.17 -9.53 -3.59
CA LEU A 37 -2.83 -8.39 -4.45
C LEU A 37 -3.65 -8.41 -5.76
N ARG A 38 -3.85 -9.59 -6.38
CA ARG A 38 -4.72 -9.73 -7.56
C ARG A 38 -6.16 -9.37 -7.25
N GLN A 39 -6.73 -9.91 -6.17
CA GLN A 39 -8.09 -9.57 -5.73
C GLN A 39 -8.24 -8.06 -5.51
N LEU A 40 -7.26 -7.41 -4.89
CA LEU A 40 -7.25 -5.97 -4.69
C LEU A 40 -7.17 -5.20 -6.01
N ASN A 41 -6.32 -5.65 -6.93
CA ASN A 41 -6.19 -5.04 -8.25
C ASN A 41 -7.49 -5.18 -9.07
N ASP A 42 -8.17 -6.32 -8.97
CA ASP A 42 -9.48 -6.53 -9.63
C ASP A 42 -10.55 -5.63 -9.00
N ALA A 43 -10.59 -5.52 -7.67
CA ALA A 43 -11.50 -4.61 -6.97
C ALA A 43 -11.27 -3.13 -7.37
N LEU A 44 -10.02 -2.71 -7.54
CA LEU A 44 -9.69 -1.36 -8.02
C LEU A 44 -10.17 -1.15 -9.46
N ARG A 45 -10.03 -2.15 -10.35
CA ARG A 45 -10.54 -2.07 -11.73
C ARG A 45 -12.06 -1.94 -11.76
N GLU A 46 -12.77 -2.69 -10.92
CA GLU A 46 -14.24 -2.58 -10.81
C GLU A 46 -14.67 -1.19 -10.34
N CYS A 47 -13.89 -0.54 -9.48
CA CYS A 47 -14.16 0.80 -8.99
C CYS A 47 -13.90 1.92 -10.02
N ASP A 48 -13.27 1.65 -11.17
CA ASP A 48 -13.04 2.66 -12.23
C ASP A 48 -14.30 2.97 -13.06
N ALA A 49 -15.46 2.58 -12.57
CA ALA A 49 -16.76 2.86 -13.19
C ALA A 49 -17.17 4.33 -13.00
N SER A 50 -17.95 4.86 -13.94
CA SER A 50 -18.40 6.28 -13.92
C SER A 50 -19.31 6.63 -12.74
N SER A 51 -19.92 5.65 -12.09
CA SER A 51 -20.79 5.84 -10.92
C SER A 51 -20.00 6.03 -9.63
N VAL A 52 -18.70 5.65 -9.58
CA VAL A 52 -17.84 5.78 -8.41
C VAL A 52 -17.16 7.14 -8.44
N ARG A 53 -17.29 7.89 -7.35
CA ARG A 53 -16.64 9.20 -7.15
C ARG A 53 -15.49 9.13 -6.17
N VAL A 54 -15.60 8.23 -5.17
CA VAL A 54 -14.61 8.05 -4.13
C VAL A 54 -14.38 6.55 -3.90
N VAL A 55 -13.13 6.14 -3.77
CA VAL A 55 -12.73 4.81 -3.33
C VAL A 55 -12.10 4.94 -1.95
N VAL A 56 -12.54 4.12 -1.00
CA VAL A 56 -11.97 4.02 0.34
C VAL A 56 -11.34 2.65 0.49
N LEU A 57 -10.03 2.60 0.73
CA LEU A 57 -9.31 1.40 1.14
C LEU A 57 -9.32 1.33 2.67
N ARG A 58 -9.77 0.22 3.26
CA ARG A 58 -9.85 0.03 4.70
C ARG A 58 -9.61 -1.41 5.11
N SER A 59 -9.41 -1.65 6.40
CA SER A 59 -9.29 -2.97 7.00
C SER A 59 -10.51 -3.32 7.84
N ALA A 60 -10.90 -4.60 7.83
CA ALA A 60 -11.87 -5.16 8.79
C ALA A 60 -11.22 -5.59 10.11
N LEU A 61 -9.88 -5.69 10.15
CA LEU A 61 -9.16 -6.19 11.33
C LEU A 61 -8.85 -5.05 12.31
N PRO A 62 -9.06 -5.25 13.62
CA PRO A 62 -8.94 -4.17 14.60
C PRO A 62 -7.49 -3.75 14.92
N ARG A 63 -6.50 -4.57 14.57
CA ARG A 63 -5.10 -4.36 14.98
C ARG A 63 -4.17 -3.90 13.88
N ALA A 64 -4.61 -3.94 12.64
CA ALA A 64 -3.76 -3.61 11.50
C ALA A 64 -4.59 -3.17 10.29
N PHE A 65 -4.09 -2.17 9.60
CA PHE A 65 -4.49 -1.97 8.21
C PHE A 65 -3.93 -3.11 7.36
N SER A 66 -2.62 -3.32 7.39
CA SER A 66 -1.95 -4.50 6.86
C SER A 66 -0.48 -4.54 7.30
N ALA A 67 0.05 -5.74 7.50
CA ALA A 67 1.48 -5.96 7.80
C ALA A 67 2.37 -5.97 6.54
N GLY A 68 1.83 -5.67 5.36
CA GLY A 68 2.58 -5.61 4.11
C GLY A 68 2.50 -6.87 3.27
N VAL A 69 3.38 -6.98 2.29
CA VAL A 69 3.45 -8.10 1.36
C VAL A 69 4.00 -9.35 2.06
N GLU A 70 3.53 -10.53 1.63
CA GLU A 70 3.99 -11.83 2.16
C GLU A 70 5.51 -11.99 1.95
N VAL A 71 6.23 -12.24 3.04
CA VAL A 71 7.70 -12.38 3.00
C VAL A 71 8.13 -13.52 2.08
N ARG A 72 7.38 -14.64 2.05
CA ARG A 72 7.67 -15.77 1.13
C ARG A 72 7.54 -15.41 -0.35
N ASP A 73 6.82 -14.35 -0.68
CA ASP A 73 6.67 -13.91 -2.08
C ASP A 73 7.91 -13.14 -2.59
N HIS A 74 8.87 -12.83 -1.70
CA HIS A 74 10.17 -12.25 -2.07
C HIS A 74 11.19 -13.32 -2.51
N THR A 75 10.87 -14.61 -2.44
CA THR A 75 11.74 -15.69 -2.94
C THR A 75 11.81 -15.72 -4.47
N ALA A 76 12.93 -16.19 -5.02
CA ALA A 76 13.22 -16.18 -6.47
C ALA A 76 12.08 -16.74 -7.33
N GLY A 77 11.36 -17.78 -6.88
CA GLY A 77 10.25 -18.40 -7.63
C GLY A 77 8.95 -17.59 -7.64
N ARG A 78 8.78 -16.60 -6.76
CA ARG A 78 7.54 -15.81 -6.59
C ARG A 78 7.74 -14.31 -6.77
N LEU A 79 8.97 -13.84 -6.69
CA LEU A 79 9.35 -12.45 -6.74
C LEU A 79 8.78 -11.70 -7.95
N ASP A 80 8.89 -12.28 -9.14
CA ASP A 80 8.41 -11.63 -10.37
C ASP A 80 6.90 -11.47 -10.39
N ALA A 81 6.16 -12.45 -9.90
CA ALA A 81 4.71 -12.36 -9.79
C ALA A 81 4.32 -11.29 -8.78
N MET A 82 4.96 -11.25 -7.61
CA MET A 82 4.72 -10.26 -6.58
C MET A 82 5.03 -8.83 -7.08
N LEU A 83 6.22 -8.59 -7.64
CA LEU A 83 6.60 -7.28 -8.17
C LEU A 83 5.67 -6.81 -9.30
N SER A 84 5.15 -7.74 -10.12
CA SER A 84 4.20 -7.43 -11.18
C SER A 84 2.86 -6.95 -10.61
N GLU A 85 2.34 -7.62 -9.56
CA GLU A 85 1.09 -7.21 -8.92
C GLU A 85 1.25 -5.90 -8.14
N VAL A 86 2.39 -5.68 -7.47
CA VAL A 86 2.70 -4.40 -6.80
C VAL A 86 2.77 -3.26 -7.82
N ARG A 87 3.44 -3.49 -8.94
CA ARG A 87 3.52 -2.50 -10.03
C ARG A 87 2.15 -2.19 -10.63
N GLU A 88 1.31 -3.20 -10.82
CA GLU A 88 -0.06 -3.03 -11.32
C GLU A 88 -0.94 -2.29 -10.31
N ASN A 89 -0.81 -2.59 -9.01
CA ASN A 89 -1.50 -1.86 -7.95
C ASN A 89 -1.15 -0.36 -7.98
N ALA A 90 0.15 -0.06 -8.08
CA ALA A 90 0.61 1.32 -8.21
C ALA A 90 0.04 2.01 -9.46
N ARG A 91 0.03 1.33 -10.60
CA ARG A 91 -0.56 1.86 -11.83
C ARG A 91 -2.05 2.18 -11.65
N LEU A 92 -2.80 1.26 -11.07
CA LEU A 92 -4.24 1.42 -10.83
C LEU A 92 -4.50 2.63 -9.93
N LEU A 93 -3.89 2.70 -8.75
CA LEU A 93 -4.08 3.81 -7.81
C LEU A 93 -3.72 5.17 -8.44
N LEU A 94 -2.68 5.23 -9.25
CA LEU A 94 -2.23 6.45 -9.92
C LEU A 94 -3.10 6.86 -11.12
N THR A 95 -3.92 5.97 -11.66
CA THR A 95 -4.69 6.23 -12.89
C THR A 95 -6.21 6.13 -12.72
N LEU A 96 -6.71 5.67 -11.58
CA LEU A 96 -8.13 5.60 -11.26
C LEU A 96 -8.83 6.95 -11.47
N LYS A 97 -10.09 6.93 -11.92
CA LYS A 97 -10.92 8.13 -12.04
C LYS A 97 -11.36 8.70 -10.68
N PRO A 98 -11.87 7.85 -9.74
CA PRO A 98 -12.32 8.35 -8.45
C PRO A 98 -11.16 8.89 -7.60
N VAL A 99 -11.51 9.76 -6.64
CA VAL A 99 -10.61 10.13 -5.54
C VAL A 99 -10.38 8.92 -4.64
N THR A 100 -9.15 8.71 -4.19
CA THR A 100 -8.79 7.57 -3.34
C THR A 100 -8.45 8.00 -1.92
N ILE A 101 -8.99 7.29 -0.94
CA ILE A 101 -8.73 7.49 0.49
C ILE A 101 -8.18 6.19 1.07
N ALA A 102 -7.04 6.22 1.75
CA ALA A 102 -6.59 5.14 2.61
C ALA A 102 -7.01 5.44 4.06
N ALA A 103 -7.83 4.56 4.66
CA ALA A 103 -8.20 4.58 6.07
C ALA A 103 -7.30 3.61 6.82
N ILE A 104 -6.23 4.10 7.43
CA ILE A 104 -5.18 3.28 8.05
C ILE A 104 -5.26 3.32 9.57
N HIS A 105 -4.93 2.21 10.23
CA HIS A 105 -4.82 2.12 11.69
C HIS A 105 -3.92 0.95 12.10
N GLY A 106 -3.46 0.95 13.33
CA GLY A 106 -2.57 -0.08 13.84
C GLY A 106 -1.35 -0.28 12.96
N SER A 107 -0.95 -1.53 12.73
CA SER A 107 0.19 -1.83 11.85
C SER A 107 -0.13 -1.49 10.39
N THR A 108 0.63 -0.58 9.81
CA THR A 108 0.58 -0.17 8.39
C THR A 108 2.01 -0.23 7.86
N LEU A 109 2.39 -1.40 7.36
CA LEU A 109 3.79 -1.72 7.12
C LEU A 109 4.07 -2.14 5.67
N GLY A 110 5.30 -1.89 5.22
CA GLY A 110 5.82 -2.38 3.95
C GLY A 110 4.94 -2.02 2.75
N GLY A 111 4.70 -2.98 1.86
CA GLY A 111 3.87 -2.75 0.67
C GLY A 111 2.48 -2.19 0.94
N ALA A 112 1.91 -2.38 2.13
CA ALA A 112 0.64 -1.75 2.50
C ALA A 112 0.78 -0.26 2.81
N ALA A 113 1.87 0.13 3.46
CA ALA A 113 2.24 1.54 3.64
C ALA A 113 2.52 2.18 2.26
N GLU A 114 3.21 1.48 1.37
CA GLU A 114 3.45 1.89 -0.01
C GLU A 114 2.15 2.14 -0.79
N MET A 115 1.19 1.23 -0.68
CA MET A 115 -0.14 1.37 -1.28
C MET A 115 -0.88 2.61 -0.75
N ALA A 116 -0.84 2.85 0.57
CA ALA A 116 -1.45 4.02 1.18
C ALA A 116 -0.85 5.33 0.65
N LEU A 117 0.49 5.40 0.46
CA LEU A 117 1.20 6.57 -0.10
C LEU A 117 0.77 6.94 -1.53
N LEU A 118 0.17 6.00 -2.26
CA LEU A 118 -0.32 6.24 -3.62
C LEU A 118 -1.77 6.75 -3.66
N CYS A 119 -2.49 6.71 -2.54
CA CYS A 119 -3.81 7.30 -2.42
C CYS A 119 -3.72 8.84 -2.41
N ASP A 120 -4.82 9.50 -2.79
CA ASP A 120 -4.89 10.97 -2.77
C ASP A 120 -4.94 11.51 -1.35
N LEU A 121 -5.62 10.81 -0.45
CA LEU A 121 -5.76 11.17 0.96
C LEU A 121 -5.45 9.96 1.86
N ILE A 122 -4.83 10.21 2.99
CA ILE A 122 -4.64 9.22 4.04
C ILE A 122 -5.24 9.76 5.33
N VAL A 123 -6.23 9.05 5.87
CA VAL A 123 -6.78 9.29 7.19
C VAL A 123 -6.30 8.18 8.11
N ALA A 124 -5.59 8.56 9.18
CA ALA A 124 -4.95 7.61 10.08
C ALA A 124 -5.62 7.60 11.46
N GLY A 125 -5.78 6.41 12.04
CA GLY A 125 -6.02 6.28 13.48
C GLY A 125 -4.79 6.73 14.27
N ASP A 126 -4.99 7.28 15.47
CA ASP A 126 -3.92 7.75 16.34
C ASP A 126 -3.01 6.61 16.85
N ASP A 127 -3.46 5.35 16.76
CA ASP A 127 -2.70 4.13 17.05
C ASP A 127 -1.83 3.64 15.88
N THR A 128 -1.85 4.32 14.73
CA THR A 128 -1.12 3.88 13.54
C THR A 128 0.39 3.86 13.78
N VAL A 129 0.98 2.72 13.46
CA VAL A 129 2.42 2.53 13.28
C VAL A 129 2.70 2.41 11.80
N PHE A 130 3.31 3.42 11.22
CA PHE A 130 3.66 3.49 9.81
C PHE A 130 5.15 3.17 9.62
N GLY A 131 5.48 2.19 8.77
CA GLY A 131 6.87 1.78 8.60
C GLY A 131 7.14 0.99 7.33
N LEU A 132 8.42 0.97 6.94
CA LEU A 132 8.95 0.27 5.77
C LEU A 132 10.11 -0.63 6.21
N PRO A 133 9.81 -1.83 6.78
CA PRO A 133 10.81 -2.67 7.42
C PRO A 133 11.64 -3.53 6.45
N GLU A 134 11.47 -3.40 5.14
CA GLU A 134 12.06 -4.26 4.11
C GLU A 134 13.58 -4.37 4.20
N ILE A 135 14.26 -3.32 4.66
CA ILE A 135 15.73 -3.33 4.83
C ILE A 135 16.19 -4.43 5.81
N ASN A 136 15.34 -4.79 6.78
CA ASN A 136 15.64 -5.85 7.75
C ASN A 136 15.51 -7.27 7.13
N LEU A 137 14.99 -7.35 5.90
CA LEU A 137 14.89 -8.58 5.11
C LEU A 137 15.96 -8.63 3.99
N GLY A 138 16.96 -7.74 4.02
CA GLY A 138 17.91 -7.60 2.91
C GLY A 138 17.26 -7.08 1.62
N ALA A 139 16.14 -6.36 1.74
CA ALA A 139 15.33 -5.85 0.64
C ALA A 139 15.11 -4.33 0.76
N PHE A 140 14.34 -3.75 -0.15
CA PHE A 140 13.87 -2.36 -0.04
C PHE A 140 12.47 -2.19 -0.63
N PRO A 141 11.67 -1.19 -0.18
CA PRO A 141 10.33 -0.92 -0.69
C PRO A 141 10.40 -0.14 -2.02
N PRO A 142 10.09 -0.75 -3.19
CA PRO A 142 10.33 -0.12 -4.49
C PRO A 142 9.40 1.05 -4.78
N VAL A 143 8.15 1.00 -4.32
CA VAL A 143 7.19 2.10 -4.50
C VAL A 143 7.57 3.29 -3.64
N ALA A 144 7.91 3.06 -2.38
CA ALA A 144 8.35 4.11 -1.47
C ALA A 144 9.66 4.75 -1.93
N ALA A 145 10.62 3.96 -2.42
CA ALA A 145 11.85 4.48 -3.03
C ALA A 145 11.56 5.41 -4.22
N ALA A 146 10.50 5.12 -4.99
CA ALA A 146 10.10 5.93 -6.14
C ALA A 146 9.36 7.24 -5.75
N CYS A 147 8.69 7.32 -4.60
CA CYS A 147 7.79 8.45 -4.28
C CYS A 147 8.14 9.23 -3.02
N LEU A 148 8.74 8.64 -1.98
CA LEU A 148 8.88 9.29 -0.67
C LEU A 148 9.70 10.57 -0.69
N VAL A 149 10.78 10.63 -1.48
CA VAL A 149 11.62 11.83 -1.57
C VAL A 149 10.82 13.03 -2.09
N GLU A 150 9.90 12.77 -3.03
CA GLU A 150 9.00 13.80 -3.57
C GLU A 150 7.98 14.25 -2.52
N ILE A 151 7.48 13.33 -1.68
CA ILE A 151 6.43 13.60 -0.70
C ILE A 151 6.97 14.35 0.53
N CYS A 152 8.08 13.89 1.12
CA CYS A 152 8.52 14.38 2.43
C CYS A 152 9.99 14.88 2.47
N GLY A 153 10.67 14.91 1.32
CA GLY A 153 12.08 15.30 1.22
C GLY A 153 13.05 14.20 1.65
N SER A 154 14.28 14.25 1.12
CA SER A 154 15.27 13.18 1.25
C SER A 154 15.58 12.77 2.71
N PRO A 155 15.80 13.66 3.68
CA PRO A 155 16.15 13.21 5.05
C PRO A 155 15.05 12.39 5.72
N ARG A 156 13.76 12.78 5.55
CA ARG A 156 12.63 12.05 6.12
C ARG A 156 12.37 10.75 5.38
N ALA A 157 12.47 10.77 4.05
CA ALA A 157 12.36 9.58 3.22
C ALA A 157 13.39 8.51 3.61
N MET A 158 14.66 8.90 3.77
CA MET A 158 15.73 7.96 4.15
C MET A 158 15.53 7.34 5.54
N ARG A 159 14.99 8.08 6.52
CA ARG A 159 14.67 7.49 7.83
C ARG A 159 13.71 6.30 7.69
N LEU A 160 12.64 6.48 6.91
CA LEU A 160 11.65 5.41 6.66
C LEU A 160 12.24 4.26 5.84
N LEU A 161 12.93 4.58 4.74
CA LEU A 161 13.53 3.59 3.83
C LEU A 161 14.62 2.74 4.52
N LEU A 162 15.25 3.28 5.58
CA LEU A 162 16.20 2.57 6.43
C LEU A 162 15.54 1.82 7.60
N GLY A 163 14.21 1.66 7.57
CA GLY A 163 13.45 0.79 8.47
C GLY A 163 12.91 1.46 9.73
N GLU A 164 13.00 2.79 9.86
CA GLU A 164 12.36 3.48 10.98
C GLU A 164 10.84 3.42 10.85
N SER A 165 10.18 3.05 11.95
CA SER A 165 8.72 3.16 12.06
C SER A 165 8.36 4.45 12.80
N ILE A 166 7.29 5.11 12.36
CA ILE A 166 6.81 6.38 12.90
C ILE A 166 5.35 6.29 13.34
N THR A 167 4.96 7.17 14.25
CA THR A 167 3.56 7.32 14.68
C THR A 167 2.72 8.07 13.66
N ALA A 168 1.37 7.97 13.77
CA ALA A 168 0.43 8.75 12.96
C ALA A 168 0.74 10.26 12.99
N ALA A 169 0.99 10.83 14.18
CA ALA A 169 1.31 12.25 14.33
C ALA A 169 2.62 12.63 13.63
N THR A 170 3.63 11.78 13.67
CA THR A 170 4.88 12.02 12.93
C THR A 170 4.66 11.92 11.42
N ALA A 171 3.85 10.96 10.97
CA ALA A 171 3.50 10.81 9.56
C ALA A 171 2.72 12.03 9.02
N GLU A 172 1.82 12.60 9.83
CA GLU A 172 1.12 13.85 9.52
C GLU A 172 2.11 15.03 9.44
N ALA A 173 3.01 15.16 10.41
CA ALA A 173 4.05 16.21 10.41
C ALA A 173 5.05 16.07 9.22
N PHE A 174 5.19 14.88 8.67
CA PHE A 174 6.00 14.63 7.46
C PHE A 174 5.22 14.91 6.16
N GLY A 175 3.90 15.13 6.25
CA GLY A 175 3.03 15.33 5.09
C GLY A 175 2.63 14.01 4.39
N LEU A 176 2.82 12.86 5.04
CA LEU A 176 2.39 11.56 4.53
C LEU A 176 0.91 11.30 4.81
N VAL A 177 0.44 11.68 5.98
CA VAL A 177 -0.94 11.55 6.43
C VAL A 177 -1.65 12.90 6.30
N THR A 178 -2.87 12.88 5.77
CA THR A 178 -3.69 14.09 5.56
C THR A 178 -4.37 14.52 6.86
N GLN A 179 -4.79 13.55 7.67
CA GLN A 179 -5.52 13.77 8.91
C GLN A 179 -5.31 12.61 9.87
N VAL A 180 -5.11 12.91 11.15
CA VAL A 180 -5.16 11.94 12.24
C VAL A 180 -6.48 12.08 13.00
N ALA A 181 -7.10 10.95 13.35
CA ALA A 181 -8.31 10.88 14.16
C ALA A 181 -8.13 9.86 15.28
N PRO A 182 -8.87 9.95 16.40
CA PRO A 182 -8.95 8.86 17.35
C PRO A 182 -9.35 7.57 16.62
N THR A 183 -8.65 6.47 16.88
CA THR A 183 -8.91 5.19 16.17
C THR A 183 -10.36 4.74 16.30
N ALA A 184 -10.97 4.98 17.46
CA ALA A 184 -12.40 4.69 17.68
C ALA A 184 -13.35 5.50 16.77
N GLU A 185 -12.92 6.67 16.27
CA GLU A 185 -13.69 7.56 15.41
C GLU A 185 -13.23 7.52 13.94
N LEU A 186 -12.24 6.70 13.63
CA LEU A 186 -11.63 6.65 12.28
C LEU A 186 -12.68 6.37 11.20
N SER A 187 -13.53 5.36 11.40
CA SER A 187 -14.55 4.98 10.42
C SER A 187 -15.52 6.13 10.15
N GLU A 188 -16.02 6.80 11.19
CA GLU A 188 -16.93 7.94 11.07
C GLU A 188 -16.24 9.13 10.39
N THR A 189 -15.00 9.39 10.75
CA THR A 189 -14.20 10.47 10.13
C THR A 189 -14.00 10.24 8.64
N VAL A 190 -13.63 9.01 8.25
CA VAL A 190 -13.46 8.62 6.84
C VAL A 190 -14.78 8.71 6.07
N ASP A 191 -15.88 8.24 6.67
CA ASP A 191 -17.21 8.30 6.03
C ASP A 191 -17.65 9.74 5.81
N ARG A 192 -17.39 10.65 6.74
CA ARG A 192 -17.67 12.09 6.62
C ARG A 192 -16.84 12.72 5.49
N VAL A 193 -15.53 12.42 5.44
CA VAL A 193 -14.64 12.91 4.36
C VAL A 193 -15.12 12.38 2.99
N ALA A 194 -15.37 11.07 2.89
CA ALA A 194 -15.82 10.45 1.64
C ALA A 194 -17.18 10.98 1.18
N ALA A 195 -18.15 11.18 2.09
CA ALA A 195 -19.46 11.76 1.77
C ALA A 195 -19.34 13.21 1.30
N GLY A 196 -18.50 14.02 1.95
CA GLY A 196 -18.22 15.39 1.53
C GLY A 196 -17.64 15.45 0.12
N LEU A 197 -16.68 14.60 -0.21
CA LEU A 197 -16.13 14.50 -1.56
C LEU A 197 -17.17 14.00 -2.56
N ALA A 198 -17.93 12.97 -2.23
CA ALA A 198 -18.95 12.41 -3.11
C ALA A 198 -20.12 13.34 -3.37
N ALA A 199 -20.33 14.38 -2.57
CA ALA A 199 -21.33 15.43 -2.80
C ALA A 199 -20.95 16.40 -3.92
N HIS A 200 -19.69 16.45 -4.33
CA HIS A 200 -19.24 17.28 -5.44
C HIS A 200 -19.59 16.68 -6.81
N SER A 201 -19.51 17.51 -7.85
CA SER A 201 -19.67 17.07 -9.23
C SER A 201 -18.64 15.97 -9.56
N GLY A 202 -19.12 14.78 -9.95
CA GLY A 202 -18.25 13.69 -10.39
C GLY A 202 -17.39 14.07 -11.61
N VAL A 203 -17.92 14.93 -12.50
CA VAL A 203 -17.16 15.46 -13.65
C VAL A 203 -15.99 16.34 -13.17
N ALA A 204 -16.23 17.21 -12.17
CA ALA A 204 -15.19 18.08 -11.62
C ALA A 204 -14.13 17.29 -10.86
N LEU A 205 -14.54 16.31 -10.04
CA LEU A 205 -13.61 15.41 -9.33
C LEU A 205 -12.73 14.65 -10.33
N TYR A 206 -13.33 14.05 -11.35
CA TYR A 206 -12.57 13.34 -12.37
C TYR A 206 -11.61 14.25 -13.13
N ALA A 207 -12.05 15.45 -13.51
CA ALA A 207 -11.18 16.41 -14.19
C ALA A 207 -9.98 16.81 -13.29
N LEU A 208 -10.23 17.03 -12.00
CA LEU A 208 -9.21 17.36 -11.02
C LEU A 208 -8.20 16.20 -10.86
N THR A 209 -8.66 14.99 -10.57
CA THR A 209 -7.77 13.83 -10.39
C THR A 209 -6.97 13.54 -11.65
N ARG A 210 -7.59 13.64 -12.83
CA ARG A 210 -6.88 13.50 -14.10
C ARG A 210 -5.81 14.57 -14.30
N ALA A 211 -6.11 15.83 -14.02
CA ALA A 211 -5.17 16.93 -14.21
C ALA A 211 -3.95 16.82 -13.27
N THR A 212 -4.18 16.45 -12.00
CA THR A 212 -3.10 16.28 -11.01
C THR A 212 -2.27 15.03 -11.27
N ARG A 213 -2.91 13.91 -11.57
CA ARG A 213 -2.24 12.62 -11.79
C ARG A 213 -1.54 12.52 -13.15
N ALA A 214 -2.05 13.21 -14.19
CA ALA A 214 -1.45 13.17 -15.52
C ALA A 214 0.02 13.65 -15.55
N GLN A 215 0.39 14.53 -14.65
CA GLN A 215 1.78 15.00 -14.53
C GLN A 215 2.63 14.08 -13.63
N ARG A 216 2.05 13.58 -12.53
CA ARG A 216 2.75 12.80 -11.52
C ARG A 216 2.89 11.32 -11.91
N ALA A 217 1.83 10.69 -12.41
CA ALA A 217 1.78 9.24 -12.62
C ALA A 217 2.84 8.71 -13.60
N PRO A 218 3.09 9.30 -14.80
CA PRO A 218 4.09 8.79 -15.72
C PRO A 218 5.50 8.80 -15.12
N ALA A 219 5.87 9.90 -14.47
CA ALA A 219 7.20 10.05 -13.87
C ALA A 219 7.41 9.11 -12.68
N LEU A 220 6.37 8.91 -11.84
CA LEU A 220 6.43 7.99 -10.72
C LEU A 220 6.51 6.53 -11.21
N LEU A 221 5.69 6.14 -12.18
CA LEU A 221 5.74 4.79 -12.76
C LEU A 221 7.09 4.50 -13.41
N GLN A 222 7.70 5.46 -14.08
CA GLN A 222 9.06 5.31 -14.64
C GLN A 222 10.10 5.08 -13.51
N ARG A 223 10.03 5.85 -12.41
CA ARG A 223 10.91 5.64 -11.25
C ARG A 223 10.68 4.29 -10.59
N LEU A 224 9.42 3.87 -10.49
CA LEU A 224 9.06 2.55 -9.96
C LEU A 224 9.60 1.42 -10.85
N ASP A 225 9.46 1.53 -12.17
CA ASP A 225 10.02 0.54 -13.10
C ASP A 225 11.54 0.43 -12.97
N ALA A 226 12.25 1.56 -12.76
CA ALA A 226 13.67 1.58 -12.49
C ALA A 226 14.02 0.96 -11.12
N ALA A 227 13.24 1.23 -10.07
CA ALA A 227 13.42 0.62 -8.76
C ALA A 227 13.19 -0.90 -8.80
N ILE A 228 12.15 -1.36 -9.50
CA ILE A 228 11.88 -2.79 -9.71
C ILE A 228 13.02 -3.46 -10.50
N ALA A 229 13.55 -2.80 -11.54
CA ALA A 229 14.70 -3.32 -12.30
C ALA A 229 15.94 -3.45 -11.40
N THR A 230 16.20 -2.46 -10.54
CA THR A 230 17.28 -2.52 -9.54
C THR A 230 17.03 -3.67 -8.56
N TYR A 231 15.81 -3.83 -8.05
CA TYR A 231 15.45 -4.91 -7.15
C TYR A 231 15.76 -6.29 -7.76
N ARG A 232 15.32 -6.52 -9.00
CA ARG A 232 15.55 -7.77 -9.74
C ARG A 232 17.02 -8.03 -10.01
N ALA A 233 17.82 -7.00 -10.31
CA ALA A 233 19.21 -7.14 -10.66
C ALA A 233 20.15 -7.33 -9.45
N THR A 234 19.78 -6.79 -8.28
CA THR A 234 20.67 -6.72 -7.12
C THR A 234 20.14 -7.50 -5.92
N VAL A 235 18.91 -7.23 -5.50
CA VAL A 235 18.31 -7.85 -4.30
C VAL A 235 17.86 -9.27 -4.60
N GLY A 236 17.10 -9.49 -5.69
CA GLY A 236 16.53 -10.78 -6.02
C GLY A 236 17.53 -11.94 -6.08
N PRO A 237 18.74 -11.80 -6.63
CA PRO A 237 19.74 -12.86 -6.68
C PRO A 237 20.69 -12.87 -5.46
N SER A 238 20.56 -11.96 -4.49
CA SER A 238 21.51 -11.84 -3.38
C SER A 238 21.31 -12.92 -2.31
N ARG A 239 22.40 -13.40 -1.74
CA ARG A 239 22.37 -14.29 -0.58
C ARG A 239 21.81 -13.61 0.66
N ASP A 240 22.00 -12.30 0.78
CA ASP A 240 21.48 -11.53 1.90
C ASP A 240 19.95 -11.44 1.88
N ALA A 241 19.30 -11.37 0.70
CA ALA A 241 17.84 -11.44 0.61
C ALA A 241 17.31 -12.83 1.00
N GLU A 242 17.96 -13.92 0.58
CA GLU A 242 17.61 -15.27 1.01
C GLU A 242 17.76 -15.43 2.53
N GLU A 243 18.90 -15.02 3.09
CA GLU A 243 19.17 -15.04 4.52
C GLU A 243 18.15 -14.20 5.32
N GLY A 244 17.82 -13.00 4.85
CA GLY A 244 16.86 -12.12 5.53
C GLY A 244 15.48 -12.75 5.62
N ILE A 245 15.02 -13.39 4.54
CA ILE A 245 13.75 -14.12 4.51
C ILE A 245 13.78 -15.32 5.46
N GLU A 246 14.83 -16.15 5.40
CA GLU A 246 14.99 -17.31 6.29
C GLU A 246 15.05 -16.91 7.76
N ALA A 247 15.88 -15.92 8.09
CA ALA A 247 16.03 -15.40 9.45
C ALA A 247 14.69 -14.90 10.02
N PHE A 248 13.91 -14.17 9.19
CA PHE A 248 12.57 -13.71 9.59
C PHE A 248 11.61 -14.88 9.87
N LEU A 249 11.58 -15.89 9.01
CA LEU A 249 10.71 -17.06 9.16
C LEU A 249 11.09 -17.91 10.37
N GLU A 250 12.40 -18.01 10.67
CA GLU A 250 12.95 -18.72 11.81
C GLU A 250 12.98 -17.88 13.11
N LYS A 251 12.58 -16.60 13.02
CA LYS A 251 12.59 -15.66 14.15
C LYS A 251 13.97 -15.50 14.81
N ARG A 252 15.02 -15.46 14.02
CA ARG A 252 16.41 -15.23 14.42
C ARG A 252 16.97 -13.95 13.83
N ALA A 253 18.07 -13.46 14.33
CA ALA A 253 18.82 -12.38 13.69
C ALA A 253 19.45 -12.88 12.39
N PRO A 254 19.45 -12.07 11.31
CA PRO A 254 20.14 -12.42 10.06
C PRO A 254 21.67 -12.33 10.21
N ALA A 255 22.37 -13.16 9.45
CA ALA A 255 23.84 -13.17 9.36
C ALA A 255 24.25 -12.74 7.94
N TRP A 256 24.39 -11.43 7.75
CA TRP A 256 24.67 -10.85 6.44
C TRP A 256 26.02 -11.27 5.87
N SER A 257 26.04 -11.71 4.61
CA SER A 257 27.26 -12.04 3.88
C SER A 257 27.80 -10.86 3.08
N HIS A 258 26.95 -9.85 2.83
CA HIS A 258 27.20 -8.69 1.99
C HIS A 258 27.46 -9.04 0.51
N HIS A 259 26.82 -10.13 0.03
CA HIS A 259 26.94 -10.64 -1.35
C HIS A 259 25.59 -11.05 -1.95
#